data_8eb77ad2e757a211d64bd20150308e6f
#
_entry.id   8eb77ad2e757a211d64bd20150308e6f
#
_cell.length_a   1.000
_cell.length_b   1.000
_cell.length_c   1.000
_cell.angle_alpha   90.00
_cell.angle_beta   90.00
_cell.angle_gamma   90.00
#
_symmetry.space_group_name_H-M   'P 1'
#
loop_
_entity.id
_entity.type
_entity.pdbx_description
1 polymer ?
#
loop_
_entity_poly.entity_id
_entity_poly.type
_entity_poly.pdbx_seq_one_letter_code
_entity_poly.pdbx_strand_id
1 'polypeptide(L)'
;QIQCPTGRIEPVDTYTDKLLRKIYRSDTFEGLSSEQVIIGFLMNPSYWGNIPFIRQTNKELPQAYSLPEGKYIRFFDVFSEDGSYLISDAVDKAYSRPAAERSRLEKDLLKLDEKINILYSLQQGKMFALFPLPGDTSGKWYSPGDDLSVYSGKDSLFVSKIMPWYLGEASDALRTGTWESAGEVLSMMNVYQQKQSATPLLTEKQVSWELFYNKARLFFWSAMGYMAVGLLL
;
A
#
# COMPACT_ATOMS: atom_id res chain seq x y z
N GLN A 1 -11.20 7.71 -3.02
CA GLN A 1 -9.85 8.30 -3.14
C GLN A 1 -9.10 8.16 -1.82
N ILE A 2 -7.81 8.45 -1.79
CA ILE A 2 -6.95 8.31 -0.62
C ILE A 2 -5.99 9.50 -0.55
N GLN A 3 -5.64 9.95 0.66
CA GLN A 3 -4.55 10.89 0.83
C GLN A 3 -3.24 10.15 1.07
N CYS A 4 -2.25 10.37 0.20
CA CYS A 4 -0.93 9.80 0.39
C CYS A 4 -0.10 10.58 1.42
N PRO A 5 1.04 10.04 1.92
CA PRO A 5 1.86 10.70 2.95
C PRO A 5 2.36 12.11 2.61
N THR A 6 2.38 12.47 1.31
CA THR A 6 2.75 13.84 0.87
C THR A 6 1.59 14.83 0.94
N GLY A 7 0.40 14.40 1.38
CA GLY A 7 -0.81 15.22 1.42
C GLY A 7 -1.61 15.26 0.12
N ARG A 8 -1.12 14.66 -0.97
CA ARG A 8 -1.84 14.60 -2.24
C ARG A 8 -3.00 13.61 -2.14
N ILE A 9 -4.16 13.97 -2.69
CA ILE A 9 -5.29 13.06 -2.91
C ILE A 9 -5.09 12.37 -4.27
N GLU A 10 -5.20 11.05 -4.27
CA GLU A 10 -5.00 10.23 -5.46
C GLU A 10 -5.98 9.05 -5.50
N PRO A 11 -6.16 8.39 -6.68
CA PRO A 11 -6.94 7.15 -6.77
C PRO A 11 -6.33 6.03 -5.92
N VAL A 12 -7.17 5.16 -5.38
CA VAL A 12 -6.71 3.98 -4.61
C VAL A 12 -5.86 3.06 -5.47
N ASP A 13 -6.22 2.84 -6.74
CA ASP A 13 -5.44 2.09 -7.74
C ASP A 13 -4.00 2.64 -7.84
N THR A 14 -3.84 3.95 -8.04
CA THR A 14 -2.51 4.59 -8.09
C THR A 14 -1.69 4.34 -6.82
N TYR A 15 -2.34 4.42 -5.67
CA TYR A 15 -1.68 4.22 -4.38
C TYR A 15 -1.26 2.77 -4.17
N THR A 16 -2.15 1.81 -4.43
CA THR A 16 -1.86 0.37 -4.30
C THR A 16 -0.81 -0.10 -5.30
N ASP A 17 -0.79 0.45 -6.52
CA ASP A 17 0.27 0.23 -7.50
C ASP A 17 1.65 0.62 -6.95
N LYS A 18 1.75 1.77 -6.30
CA LYS A 18 3.01 2.20 -5.66
C LYS A 18 3.44 1.24 -4.56
N LEU A 19 2.50 0.79 -3.72
CA LEU A 19 2.78 -0.15 -2.65
C LEU A 19 3.25 -1.50 -3.21
N LEU A 20 2.51 -2.08 -4.16
CA LEU A 20 2.88 -3.39 -4.72
C LEU A 20 4.20 -3.32 -5.49
N ARG A 21 4.44 -2.27 -6.28
CA ARG A 21 5.75 -2.07 -6.93
C ARG A 21 6.89 -1.93 -5.92
N LYS A 22 6.64 -1.33 -4.76
CA LYS A 22 7.64 -1.24 -3.69
C LYS A 22 7.96 -2.62 -3.10
N ILE A 23 6.95 -3.42 -2.83
CA ILE A 23 7.05 -4.75 -2.19
C ILE A 23 7.54 -5.80 -3.19
N TYR A 24 6.87 -5.93 -4.34
CA TYR A 24 7.01 -7.02 -5.30
C TYR A 24 7.77 -6.65 -6.58
N ARG A 25 7.83 -5.36 -6.95
CA ARG A 25 8.41 -4.83 -8.22
C ARG A 25 7.53 -5.02 -9.45
N SER A 26 6.24 -5.23 -9.26
CA SER A 26 5.22 -5.19 -10.32
C SER A 26 3.96 -4.52 -9.78
N ASP A 27 3.08 -4.11 -10.66
CA ASP A 27 1.73 -3.61 -10.35
C ASP A 27 0.67 -4.73 -10.39
N THR A 28 1.10 -5.96 -10.67
CA THR A 28 0.26 -7.16 -10.64
C THR A 28 1.01 -8.31 -9.97
N PHE A 29 0.28 -9.25 -9.37
CA PHE A 29 0.80 -10.47 -8.76
C PHE A 29 -0.10 -11.64 -9.16
N GLU A 30 0.44 -12.63 -9.86
CA GLU A 30 -0.28 -13.85 -10.31
C GLU A 30 -1.63 -13.56 -10.99
N GLY A 31 -1.69 -12.50 -11.80
CA GLY A 31 -2.90 -12.09 -12.51
C GLY A 31 -3.83 -11.18 -11.69
N LEU A 32 -3.56 -10.97 -10.40
CA LEU A 32 -4.30 -10.05 -9.55
C LEU A 32 -3.78 -8.62 -9.71
N SER A 33 -4.69 -7.65 -9.65
CA SER A 33 -4.32 -6.23 -9.60
C SER A 33 -3.71 -5.86 -8.24
N SER A 34 -3.01 -4.73 -8.18
CA SER A 34 -2.45 -4.21 -6.93
C SER A 34 -3.52 -4.01 -5.85
N GLU A 35 -4.70 -3.54 -6.23
CA GLU A 35 -5.84 -3.37 -5.32
C GLU A 35 -6.29 -4.71 -4.73
N GLN A 36 -6.42 -5.75 -5.59
CA GLN A 36 -6.82 -7.09 -5.14
C GLN A 36 -5.80 -7.68 -4.17
N VAL A 37 -4.50 -7.50 -4.42
CA VAL A 37 -3.43 -7.97 -3.54
C VAL A 37 -3.44 -7.23 -2.20
N ILE A 38 -3.48 -5.91 -2.21
CA ILE A 38 -3.39 -5.09 -1.00
C ILE A 38 -4.66 -5.22 -0.15
N ILE A 39 -5.85 -5.19 -0.77
CA ILE A 39 -7.11 -5.41 -0.05
C ILE A 39 -7.22 -6.87 0.42
N GLY A 40 -6.78 -7.83 -0.39
CA GLY A 40 -6.68 -9.23 0.03
C GLY A 40 -5.82 -9.41 1.28
N PHE A 41 -4.67 -8.73 1.37
CA PHE A 41 -3.82 -8.70 2.56
C PHE A 41 -4.55 -8.12 3.77
N LEU A 42 -5.32 -7.03 3.60
CA LEU A 42 -6.15 -6.45 4.67
C LEU A 42 -7.25 -7.40 5.14
N MET A 43 -7.87 -8.13 4.21
CA MET A 43 -8.96 -9.06 4.52
C MET A 43 -8.48 -10.31 5.23
N ASN A 44 -7.34 -10.85 4.85
CA ASN A 44 -6.77 -12.07 5.43
C ASN A 44 -5.24 -12.00 5.55
N PRO A 45 -4.73 -11.24 6.55
CA PRO A 45 -3.29 -11.07 6.74
C PRO A 45 -2.55 -12.39 6.99
N SER A 46 -3.20 -13.36 7.66
CA SER A 46 -2.62 -14.66 7.95
C SER A 46 -2.38 -15.48 6.68
N TYR A 47 -3.31 -15.45 5.74
CA TYR A 47 -3.15 -16.12 4.45
C TYR A 47 -2.06 -15.43 3.60
N TRP A 48 -2.20 -14.14 3.37
CA TRP A 48 -1.29 -13.37 2.53
C TRP A 48 0.11 -13.25 3.12
N GLY A 49 0.24 -13.23 4.45
CA GLY A 49 1.54 -13.23 5.14
C GLY A 49 2.34 -14.52 4.91
N ASN A 50 1.71 -15.60 4.49
CA ASN A 50 2.35 -16.86 4.11
C ASN A 50 2.67 -16.97 2.61
N ILE A 51 2.27 -16.00 1.79
CA ILE A 51 2.58 -15.98 0.35
C ILE A 51 3.94 -15.30 0.14
N PRO A 52 4.89 -15.90 -0.61
CA PRO A 52 6.20 -15.31 -0.86
C PRO A 52 6.12 -14.25 -1.95
N PHE A 53 5.81 -13.01 -1.61
CA PHE A 53 5.73 -11.89 -2.57
C PHE A 53 6.60 -10.68 -2.19
N ILE A 54 7.30 -10.73 -1.05
CA ILE A 54 8.22 -9.66 -0.64
C ILE A 54 9.57 -9.88 -1.30
N ARG A 55 9.91 -9.01 -2.25
CA ARG A 55 11.15 -9.14 -3.00
C ARG A 55 12.36 -8.77 -2.16
N GLN A 56 13.29 -9.72 -1.96
CA GLN A 56 14.65 -9.46 -1.51
C GLN A 56 15.62 -9.42 -2.71
N THR A 57 16.57 -8.51 -2.67
CA THR A 57 17.45 -8.25 -3.84
C THR A 57 18.90 -8.61 -3.60
N ASN A 58 19.31 -8.79 -2.35
CA ASN A 58 20.67 -9.11 -1.97
C ASN A 58 20.78 -10.57 -1.54
N LYS A 59 21.64 -11.33 -2.18
CA LYS A 59 21.86 -12.77 -1.91
C LYS A 59 22.59 -13.03 -0.58
N GLU A 60 23.14 -12.00 0.05
CA GLU A 60 23.80 -12.12 1.35
C GLU A 60 22.83 -12.00 2.52
N LEU A 61 21.62 -11.41 2.31
CA LEU A 61 20.61 -11.24 3.36
C LEU A 61 20.18 -12.58 4.01
N PRO A 62 19.90 -13.66 3.24
CA PRO A 62 19.55 -14.94 3.82
C PRO A 62 20.58 -15.49 4.80
N GLN A 63 21.84 -15.46 4.41
CA GLN A 63 22.94 -15.97 5.25
C GLN A 63 23.24 -15.06 6.45
N ALA A 64 23.20 -13.73 6.24
CA ALA A 64 23.51 -12.76 7.29
C ALA A 64 22.45 -12.71 8.40
N TYR A 65 21.18 -12.98 8.07
CA TYR A 65 20.04 -12.77 8.98
C TYR A 65 19.13 -14.00 9.10
N SER A 66 19.59 -15.18 8.71
CA SER A 66 18.84 -16.45 8.80
C SER A 66 17.46 -16.38 8.10
N LEU A 67 17.38 -15.64 6.98
CA LEU A 67 16.18 -15.55 6.18
C LEU A 67 16.15 -16.68 5.12
N PRO A 68 14.96 -17.02 4.58
CA PRO A 68 14.87 -18.00 3.49
C PRO A 68 15.66 -17.56 2.26
N GLU A 69 16.28 -18.54 1.60
CA GLU A 69 16.90 -18.32 0.30
C GLU A 69 15.83 -18.08 -0.79
N GLY A 70 16.19 -17.29 -1.80
CA GLY A 70 15.32 -17.02 -2.94
C GLY A 70 15.12 -15.54 -3.22
N LYS A 71 14.36 -15.27 -4.26
CA LYS A 71 14.07 -13.90 -4.74
C LYS A 71 12.94 -13.24 -3.93
N TYR A 72 12.04 -14.05 -3.40
CA TYR A 72 10.87 -13.61 -2.65
C TYR A 72 10.78 -14.36 -1.33
N ILE A 73 10.37 -13.65 -0.28
CA ILE A 73 10.12 -14.18 1.05
C ILE A 73 8.70 -13.87 1.50
N ARG A 74 8.23 -14.56 2.52
CA ARG A 74 6.94 -14.34 3.17
C ARG A 74 7.07 -13.25 4.23
N PHE A 75 5.94 -12.62 4.57
CA PHE A 75 5.91 -11.64 5.66
C PHE A 75 6.34 -12.28 7.00
N PHE A 76 5.90 -13.51 7.28
CA PHE A 76 6.22 -14.17 8.52
C PHE A 76 7.66 -14.73 8.60
N ASP A 77 8.39 -14.80 7.50
CA ASP A 77 9.78 -15.28 7.50
C ASP A 77 10.76 -14.37 8.26
N VAL A 78 10.36 -13.14 8.54
CA VAL A 78 11.18 -12.17 9.31
C VAL A 78 10.83 -12.11 10.80
N PHE A 79 9.95 -13.00 11.26
CA PHE A 79 9.56 -13.13 12.65
C PHE A 79 9.90 -14.53 13.16
N SER A 80 10.32 -14.63 14.41
CA SER A 80 10.48 -15.90 15.12
C SER A 80 9.13 -16.45 15.60
N GLU A 81 9.10 -17.67 16.10
CA GLU A 81 7.90 -18.33 16.60
C GLU A 81 7.23 -17.57 17.77
N ASP A 82 8.01 -16.84 18.56
CA ASP A 82 7.52 -15.97 19.65
C ASP A 82 7.07 -14.59 19.17
N GLY A 83 7.13 -14.31 17.86
CA GLY A 83 6.76 -13.04 17.24
C GLY A 83 7.83 -11.95 17.28
N SER A 84 9.06 -12.25 17.71
CA SER A 84 10.16 -11.29 17.72
C SER A 84 10.63 -10.98 16.29
N TYR A 85 10.94 -9.72 16.00
CA TYR A 85 11.42 -9.29 14.70
C TYR A 85 12.91 -9.60 14.54
N LEU A 86 13.24 -10.61 13.72
CA LEU A 86 14.57 -11.22 13.61
C LEU A 86 15.68 -10.25 13.18
N ILE A 87 15.34 -9.23 12.40
CA ILE A 87 16.31 -8.28 11.85
C ILE A 87 16.36 -6.95 12.60
N SER A 88 15.64 -6.82 13.74
CA SER A 88 15.51 -5.57 14.50
C SER A 88 16.86 -4.93 14.85
N ASP A 89 17.74 -5.67 15.52
CA ASP A 89 19.04 -5.14 15.98
C ASP A 89 19.94 -4.70 14.82
N ALA A 90 19.85 -5.43 13.69
CA ALA A 90 20.64 -5.10 12.50
C ALA A 90 20.08 -3.86 11.80
N VAL A 91 18.76 -3.69 11.78
CA VAL A 91 18.09 -2.50 11.26
C VAL A 91 18.46 -1.27 12.09
N ASP A 92 18.38 -1.37 13.43
CA ASP A 92 18.73 -0.26 14.34
C ASP A 92 20.20 0.15 14.19
N LYS A 93 21.11 -0.82 14.07
CA LYS A 93 22.53 -0.55 13.76
C LYS A 93 22.71 0.16 12.43
N ALA A 94 21.98 -0.28 11.39
CA ALA A 94 22.05 0.34 10.08
C ALA A 94 21.50 1.79 10.09
N TYR A 95 20.41 2.05 10.83
CA TYR A 95 19.87 3.40 10.98
C TYR A 95 20.79 4.33 11.77
N SER A 96 21.50 3.83 12.77
CA SER A 96 22.43 4.62 13.58
C SER A 96 23.66 5.12 12.80
N ARG A 97 23.94 4.51 11.62
CA ARG A 97 25.05 4.95 10.74
C ARG A 97 24.59 6.02 9.75
N PRO A 98 25.44 7.02 9.45
CA PRO A 98 25.19 7.96 8.36
C PRO A 98 24.93 7.23 7.04
N ALA A 99 23.99 7.70 6.24
CA ALA A 99 23.56 7.02 5.01
C ALA A 99 24.71 6.78 4.00
N ALA A 100 25.72 7.66 3.97
CA ALA A 100 26.89 7.54 3.11
C ALA A 100 27.82 6.39 3.53
N GLU A 101 27.88 6.06 4.83
CA GLU A 101 28.77 5.05 5.42
C GLU A 101 28.14 3.65 5.44
N ARG A 102 26.84 3.54 5.13
CA ARG A 102 26.14 2.25 5.09
C ARG A 102 26.67 1.38 3.97
N SER A 103 27.02 0.15 4.32
CA SER A 103 27.37 -0.89 3.35
C SER A 103 26.20 -1.19 2.39
N ARG A 104 26.49 -1.91 1.31
CA ARG A 104 25.44 -2.38 0.39
C ARG A 104 24.45 -3.30 1.09
N LEU A 105 24.95 -4.21 1.95
CA LEU A 105 24.12 -5.12 2.72
C LEU A 105 23.15 -4.37 3.64
N GLU A 106 23.65 -3.37 4.39
CA GLU A 106 22.80 -2.53 5.26
C GLU A 106 21.76 -1.74 4.48
N LYS A 107 22.13 -1.16 3.33
CA LYS A 107 21.15 -0.46 2.47
C LYS A 107 20.06 -1.40 1.94
N ASP A 108 20.41 -2.64 1.62
CA ASP A 108 19.44 -3.62 1.13
C ASP A 108 18.60 -4.22 2.27
N LEU A 109 19.16 -4.34 3.48
CA LEU A 109 18.42 -4.66 4.70
C LEU A 109 17.36 -3.62 5.01
N LEU A 110 17.71 -2.32 4.98
CA LEU A 110 16.76 -1.23 5.21
C LEU A 110 15.64 -1.18 4.15
N LYS A 111 15.94 -1.57 2.90
CA LYS A 111 14.89 -1.71 1.87
C LYS A 111 13.96 -2.90 2.14
N LEU A 112 14.47 -3.96 2.74
CA LEU A 112 13.64 -5.09 3.16
C LEU A 112 12.76 -4.67 4.33
N ASP A 113 13.35 -4.07 5.37
CA ASP A 113 12.65 -3.52 6.52
C ASP A 113 11.51 -2.57 6.12
N GLU A 114 11.76 -1.65 5.18
CA GLU A 114 10.73 -0.74 4.65
C GLU A 114 9.52 -1.51 4.08
N LYS A 115 9.72 -2.62 3.38
CA LYS A 115 8.64 -3.43 2.83
C LYS A 115 7.84 -4.15 3.91
N ILE A 116 8.54 -4.67 4.93
CA ILE A 116 7.90 -5.29 6.09
C ILE A 116 7.06 -4.26 6.84
N ASN A 117 7.62 -3.06 7.06
CA ASN A 117 6.92 -1.96 7.74
C ASN A 117 5.68 -1.46 6.96
N ILE A 118 5.71 -1.48 5.62
CA ILE A 118 4.51 -1.20 4.80
C ILE A 118 3.42 -2.23 5.11
N LEU A 119 3.72 -3.52 5.06
CA LEU A 119 2.75 -4.58 5.32
C LEU A 119 2.25 -4.57 6.76
N TYR A 120 3.15 -4.33 7.72
CA TYR A 120 2.78 -4.18 9.13
C TYR A 120 1.85 -2.98 9.33
N SER A 121 2.15 -1.84 8.73
CA SER A 121 1.31 -0.64 8.79
C SER A 121 -0.03 -0.83 8.10
N LEU A 122 -0.09 -1.60 7.00
CA LEU A 122 -1.35 -2.02 6.39
C LEU A 122 -2.19 -2.84 7.36
N GLN A 123 -1.58 -3.83 8.02
CA GLN A 123 -2.26 -4.68 9.01
C GLN A 123 -2.79 -3.87 10.20
N GLN A 124 -2.09 -2.80 10.59
CA GLN A 124 -2.53 -1.85 11.63
C GLN A 124 -3.59 -0.85 11.12
N GLY A 125 -3.99 -0.92 9.85
CA GLY A 125 -4.94 0.01 9.25
C GLY A 125 -4.41 1.44 9.03
N LYS A 126 -3.09 1.67 9.10
CA LYS A 126 -2.46 3.01 9.08
C LYS A 126 -2.02 3.49 7.70
N MET A 127 -2.25 2.70 6.66
CA MET A 127 -1.78 3.05 5.31
C MET A 127 -2.86 3.69 4.44
N PHE A 128 -4.13 3.59 4.81
CA PHE A 128 -5.25 4.08 4.02
C PHE A 128 -5.88 5.32 4.68
N ALA A 129 -5.32 6.50 4.46
CA ALA A 129 -5.92 7.76 4.90
C ALA A 129 -7.16 8.08 4.04
N LEU A 130 -8.32 7.61 4.51
CA LEU A 130 -9.61 7.66 3.81
C LEU A 130 -10.56 8.72 4.37
N PHE A 131 -10.31 9.21 5.58
CA PHE A 131 -11.27 10.00 6.35
C PHE A 131 -10.80 11.45 6.52
N PRO A 132 -11.33 12.40 5.72
CA PRO A 132 -11.15 13.84 6.00
C PRO A 132 -11.84 14.19 7.33
N LEU A 133 -11.20 15.03 8.13
CA LEU A 133 -11.78 15.53 9.39
C LEU A 133 -12.73 16.71 9.09
N PRO A 134 -13.99 16.64 9.52
CA PRO A 134 -14.95 17.71 9.32
C PRO A 134 -14.48 19.04 9.91
N GLY A 135 -14.51 20.10 9.10
CA GLY A 135 -14.12 21.46 9.54
C GLY A 135 -12.61 21.68 9.71
N ASP A 136 -11.77 20.66 9.44
CA ASP A 136 -10.31 20.84 9.49
C ASP A 136 -9.81 21.57 8.24
N THR A 137 -9.16 22.71 8.45
CA THR A 137 -8.56 23.53 7.39
C THR A 137 -7.16 23.07 6.99
N SER A 138 -6.53 22.18 7.77
CA SER A 138 -5.21 21.62 7.42
C SER A 138 -5.28 20.64 6.26
N GLY A 139 -6.47 20.11 5.97
CA GLY A 139 -6.70 19.15 4.91
C GLY A 139 -6.14 17.74 5.21
N LYS A 140 -5.86 17.43 6.47
CA LYS A 140 -5.36 16.12 6.89
C LYS A 140 -6.49 15.07 6.85
N TRP A 141 -6.17 13.90 6.31
CA TRP A 141 -7.03 12.73 6.36
C TRP A 141 -6.48 11.68 7.32
N TYR A 142 -7.36 10.89 7.87
CA TYR A 142 -7.06 9.85 8.85
C TYR A 142 -7.30 8.46 8.27
N SER A 143 -6.49 7.52 8.72
CA SER A 143 -6.63 6.10 8.40
C SER A 143 -7.49 5.38 9.44
N PRO A 144 -8.08 4.22 9.13
CA PRO A 144 -8.83 3.42 10.10
C PRO A 144 -8.07 3.06 11.37
N GLY A 145 -6.73 2.93 11.29
CA GLY A 145 -5.84 2.59 12.41
C GLY A 145 -5.26 3.79 13.16
N ASP A 146 -5.64 5.01 12.79
CA ASP A 146 -5.26 6.21 13.53
C ASP A 146 -6.14 6.41 14.76
N ASP A 147 -5.76 7.38 15.61
CA ASP A 147 -6.63 7.84 16.69
C ASP A 147 -7.84 8.59 16.11
N LEU A 148 -8.99 7.92 16.09
CA LEU A 148 -10.25 8.46 15.58
C LEU A 148 -11.06 9.22 16.65
N SER A 149 -10.53 9.44 17.86
CA SER A 149 -11.19 10.23 18.92
C SER A 149 -11.40 11.70 18.55
N VAL A 150 -10.70 12.17 17.52
CA VAL A 150 -10.88 13.50 16.94
C VAL A 150 -12.24 13.68 16.24
N TYR A 151 -12.91 12.59 15.89
CA TYR A 151 -14.26 12.60 15.32
C TYR A 151 -15.31 12.55 16.43
N SER A 152 -16.46 13.18 16.19
CA SER A 152 -17.57 13.21 17.15
C SER A 152 -18.91 12.86 16.49
N GLY A 153 -19.88 12.49 17.31
CA GLY A 153 -21.25 12.25 16.88
C GLY A 153 -21.38 11.21 15.78
N LYS A 154 -22.07 11.56 14.69
CA LYS A 154 -22.32 10.66 13.56
C LYS A 154 -21.06 10.34 12.76
N ASP A 155 -20.12 11.29 12.69
CA ASP A 155 -18.87 11.09 11.95
C ASP A 155 -17.99 10.05 12.65
N SER A 156 -17.88 10.08 13.97
CA SER A 156 -17.16 9.05 14.74
C SER A 156 -17.72 7.64 14.49
N LEU A 157 -19.05 7.50 14.49
CA LEU A 157 -19.70 6.23 14.20
C LEU A 157 -19.41 5.77 12.75
N PHE A 158 -19.48 6.69 11.79
CA PHE A 158 -19.22 6.39 10.38
C PHE A 158 -17.78 5.91 10.16
N VAL A 159 -16.78 6.70 10.57
CA VAL A 159 -15.36 6.37 10.30
C VAL A 159 -14.92 5.08 11.00
N SER A 160 -15.50 4.75 12.17
CA SER A 160 -15.18 3.53 12.90
C SER A 160 -15.78 2.27 12.27
N LYS A 161 -16.87 2.37 11.49
CA LYS A 161 -17.62 1.22 10.98
C LYS A 161 -17.48 0.99 9.49
N ILE A 162 -17.23 2.02 8.69
CA ILE A 162 -17.34 1.93 7.23
C ILE A 162 -16.30 0.98 6.62
N MET A 163 -15.06 0.96 7.10
CA MET A 163 -14.02 0.08 6.55
C MET A 163 -14.25 -1.39 6.95
N PRO A 164 -14.50 -1.76 8.21
CA PRO A 164 -14.93 -3.11 8.58
C PRO A 164 -16.16 -3.58 7.79
N TRP A 165 -17.15 -2.72 7.58
CA TRP A 165 -18.32 -3.04 6.77
C TRP A 165 -17.93 -3.33 5.32
N TYR A 166 -17.15 -2.45 4.68
CA TYR A 166 -16.67 -2.69 3.32
C TYR A 166 -15.94 -4.04 3.17
N LEU A 167 -15.03 -4.36 4.09
CA LEU A 167 -14.28 -5.62 4.04
C LEU A 167 -15.19 -6.84 4.24
N GLY A 168 -16.24 -6.72 5.06
CA GLY A 168 -17.28 -7.73 5.21
C GLY A 168 -18.03 -7.98 3.92
N GLU A 169 -18.58 -6.91 3.30
CA GLU A 169 -19.32 -7.00 2.02
C GLU A 169 -18.41 -7.51 0.87
N ALA A 170 -17.15 -7.09 0.84
CA ALA A 170 -16.19 -7.58 -0.14
C ALA A 170 -15.88 -9.08 0.05
N SER A 171 -15.81 -9.56 1.30
CA SER A 171 -15.66 -10.98 1.60
C SER A 171 -16.87 -11.80 1.14
N ASP A 172 -18.07 -11.29 1.38
CA ASP A 172 -19.29 -11.92 0.91
C ASP A 172 -19.40 -11.89 -0.62
N ALA A 173 -19.00 -10.81 -1.26
CA ALA A 173 -18.94 -10.69 -2.72
C ALA A 173 -17.98 -11.70 -3.36
N LEU A 174 -16.82 -11.97 -2.77
CA LEU A 174 -15.90 -13.02 -3.23
C LEU A 174 -16.53 -14.41 -3.19
N ARG A 175 -17.41 -14.67 -2.22
CA ARG A 175 -18.10 -15.95 -2.05
C ARG A 175 -19.32 -16.09 -2.96
N THR A 176 -20.08 -15.01 -3.15
CA THR A 176 -21.35 -15.02 -3.87
C THR A 176 -21.25 -14.60 -5.34
N GLY A 177 -20.19 -13.86 -5.69
CA GLY A 177 -20.02 -13.22 -7.00
C GLY A 177 -20.76 -11.89 -7.15
N THR A 178 -21.48 -11.41 -6.13
CA THR A 178 -22.33 -10.20 -6.19
C THR A 178 -21.66 -9.04 -5.45
N TRP A 179 -21.27 -8.00 -6.19
CA TRP A 179 -20.50 -6.86 -5.68
C TRP A 179 -21.32 -5.61 -5.38
N GLU A 180 -22.64 -5.66 -5.52
CA GLU A 180 -23.53 -4.50 -5.38
C GLU A 180 -23.41 -3.85 -3.99
N SER A 181 -23.55 -4.63 -2.92
CA SER A 181 -23.47 -4.11 -1.53
C SER A 181 -22.09 -3.50 -1.21
N ALA A 182 -21.00 -4.14 -1.64
CA ALA A 182 -19.66 -3.57 -1.48
C ALA A 182 -19.53 -2.24 -2.25
N GLY A 183 -20.11 -2.13 -3.45
CA GLY A 183 -20.16 -0.91 -4.24
C GLY A 183 -20.95 0.22 -3.56
N GLU A 184 -22.06 -0.11 -2.90
CA GLU A 184 -22.84 0.85 -2.12
C GLU A 184 -22.05 1.43 -0.96
N VAL A 185 -21.31 0.58 -0.22
CA VAL A 185 -20.45 1.04 0.89
C VAL A 185 -19.35 1.97 0.39
N LEU A 186 -18.71 1.67 -0.75
CA LEU A 186 -17.74 2.56 -1.38
C LEU A 186 -18.38 3.89 -1.83
N SER A 187 -19.61 3.86 -2.31
CA SER A 187 -20.36 5.07 -2.67
C SER A 187 -20.62 5.95 -1.45
N MET A 188 -21.01 5.37 -0.32
CA MET A 188 -21.18 6.11 0.94
C MET A 188 -19.85 6.75 1.39
N MET A 189 -18.74 6.04 1.28
CA MET A 189 -17.40 6.58 1.59
C MET A 189 -17.04 7.75 0.68
N ASN A 190 -17.32 7.65 -0.62
CA ASN A 190 -17.08 8.72 -1.58
C ASN A 190 -17.92 9.96 -1.27
N VAL A 191 -19.20 9.80 -0.96
CA VAL A 191 -20.09 10.91 -0.53
C VAL A 191 -19.57 11.57 0.74
N TYR A 192 -19.11 10.79 1.71
CA TYR A 192 -18.49 11.31 2.94
C TYR A 192 -17.25 12.15 2.62
N GLN A 193 -16.35 11.63 1.79
CA GLN A 193 -15.15 12.33 1.37
C GLN A 193 -15.48 13.64 0.65
N GLN A 194 -16.43 13.63 -0.29
CA GLN A 194 -16.87 14.84 -1.01
C GLN A 194 -17.43 15.91 -0.07
N LYS A 195 -18.15 15.50 0.96
CA LYS A 195 -18.78 16.42 1.90
C LYS A 195 -17.80 17.01 2.93
N GLN A 196 -16.84 16.22 3.38
CA GLN A 196 -16.01 16.58 4.53
C GLN A 196 -14.60 17.06 4.14
N SER A 197 -14.15 16.80 2.92
CA SER A 197 -12.81 17.20 2.49
C SER A 197 -12.71 18.73 2.32
N ALA A 198 -11.73 19.34 2.98
CA ALA A 198 -11.36 20.74 2.74
C ALA A 198 -10.67 20.94 1.37
N THR A 199 -10.06 19.90 0.84
CA THR A 199 -9.40 19.92 -0.48
C THR A 199 -10.32 19.29 -1.53
N PRO A 200 -10.50 19.91 -2.72
CA PRO A 200 -11.30 19.30 -3.78
C PRO A 200 -10.82 17.92 -4.15
N LEU A 201 -11.73 16.98 -4.27
CA LEU A 201 -11.44 15.64 -4.77
C LEU A 201 -11.15 15.66 -6.27
N LEU A 202 -10.44 14.64 -6.74
CA LEU A 202 -10.28 14.42 -8.18
C LEU A 202 -11.63 14.09 -8.81
N THR A 203 -11.93 14.74 -9.92
CA THR A 203 -13.08 14.41 -10.76
C THR A 203 -12.88 13.05 -11.43
N GLU A 204 -13.95 12.38 -11.84
CA GLU A 204 -13.89 11.11 -12.57
C GLU A 204 -12.98 11.19 -13.80
N LYS A 205 -13.01 12.33 -14.51
CA LYS A 205 -12.16 12.55 -15.67
C LYS A 205 -10.67 12.61 -15.28
N GLN A 206 -10.34 13.28 -14.18
CA GLN A 206 -8.95 13.34 -13.67
C GLN A 206 -8.47 11.96 -13.22
N VAL A 207 -9.32 11.22 -12.49
CA VAL A 207 -9.03 9.83 -12.10
C VAL A 207 -8.78 8.98 -13.34
N SER A 208 -9.66 9.00 -14.34
CA SER A 208 -9.50 8.23 -15.57
C SER A 208 -8.21 8.57 -16.33
N TRP A 209 -7.84 9.84 -16.41
CA TRP A 209 -6.60 10.26 -17.03
C TRP A 209 -5.36 9.82 -16.24
N GLU A 210 -5.40 9.86 -14.91
CA GLU A 210 -4.30 9.39 -14.07
C GLU A 210 -4.10 7.88 -14.23
N LEU A 211 -5.18 7.09 -14.19
CA LEU A 211 -5.12 5.65 -14.40
C LEU A 211 -4.60 5.29 -15.80
N PHE A 212 -5.08 6.00 -16.82
CA PHE A 212 -4.59 5.84 -18.20
C PHE A 212 -3.08 6.13 -18.28
N TYR A 213 -2.64 7.26 -17.73
CA TYR A 213 -1.23 7.65 -17.72
C TYR A 213 -0.34 6.60 -17.05
N ASN A 214 -0.76 6.08 -15.90
CA ASN A 214 -0.03 5.06 -15.15
C ASN A 214 0.10 3.75 -15.94
N LYS A 215 -0.97 3.33 -16.62
CA LYS A 215 -1.01 2.08 -17.42
C LYS A 215 -0.35 2.21 -18.79
N ALA A 216 -0.37 3.39 -19.40
CA ALA A 216 0.16 3.62 -20.75
C ALA A 216 1.69 3.51 -20.85
N ARG A 217 2.44 3.50 -19.73
CA ARG A 217 3.91 3.41 -19.68
C ARG A 217 4.59 4.34 -20.71
N LEU A 218 4.13 5.57 -20.80
CA LEU A 218 4.54 6.53 -21.85
C LEU A 218 6.06 6.70 -21.94
N PHE A 219 6.76 6.72 -20.82
CA PHE A 219 8.23 6.82 -20.82
C PHE A 219 8.90 5.59 -21.45
N PHE A 220 8.34 4.39 -21.27
CA PHE A 220 8.86 3.19 -21.91
C PHE A 220 8.71 3.29 -23.44
N TRP A 221 7.54 3.65 -23.93
CA TRP A 221 7.29 3.80 -25.36
C TRP A 221 8.12 4.92 -25.98
N SER A 222 8.30 6.04 -25.26
CA SER A 222 9.20 7.12 -25.70
C SER A 222 10.65 6.64 -25.80
N ALA A 223 11.15 5.92 -24.79
CA ALA A 223 12.50 5.36 -24.83
C ALA A 223 12.69 4.37 -25.98
N MET A 224 11.70 3.51 -26.24
CA MET A 224 11.72 2.59 -27.39
C MET A 224 11.72 3.35 -28.72
N GLY A 225 10.93 4.42 -28.82
CA GLY A 225 10.92 5.30 -29.99
C GLY A 225 12.28 5.96 -30.25
N TYR A 226 12.91 6.53 -29.22
CA TYR A 226 14.26 7.10 -29.36
C TYR A 226 15.29 6.05 -29.73
N MET A 227 15.21 4.85 -29.17
CA MET A 227 16.12 3.75 -29.54
C MET A 227 15.95 3.31 -31.01
N ALA A 228 14.70 3.22 -31.48
CA ALA A 228 14.41 2.92 -32.88
C ALA A 228 14.97 3.96 -33.84
N VAL A 229 14.78 5.27 -33.54
CA VAL A 229 15.36 6.36 -34.34
C VAL A 229 16.88 6.32 -34.32
N GLY A 230 17.52 6.07 -33.16
CA GLY A 230 18.98 5.97 -33.06
C GLY A 230 19.59 4.76 -33.78
N LEU A 231 18.80 3.71 -34.08
CA LEU A 231 19.23 2.56 -34.88
C LEU A 231 19.07 2.79 -36.38
N LEU A 232 18.26 3.78 -36.79
CA LEU A 232 18.02 4.12 -38.20
C LEU A 232 18.96 5.22 -38.71
N LEU A 233 19.67 5.90 -37.83
CA LEU A 233 20.70 6.90 -38.13
C LEU A 233 22.10 6.28 -38.13
#